data_b6d3fb2fdfbb1c87d15df023812ef6ea
#
_entry.id   b6d3fb2fdfbb1c87d15df023812ef6ea
#
_cell.length_a   1.000
_cell.length_b   1.000
_cell.length_c   1.000
_cell.angle_alpha   90.00
_cell.angle_beta   90.00
_cell.angle_gamma   90.00
#
_symmetry.space_group_name_H-M   'P 1'
#
loop_
_entity.id
_entity.type
_entity.pdbx_description
1 polymer ?
#
loop_
_entity_poly.entity_id
_entity_poly.type
_entity_poly.pdbx_seq_one_letter_code
_entity_poly.pdbx_strand_id
1 'polypeptide(L)'
;AACGSLSGVEILTLTEQLCQPLTYGRAALLLASARRLAGTPARLHLFPVQAYPHPERLADCQVIRLPYAQEWLTAAECDDLLAFLKASLTQISEIVHRDTKRIAAALTPSVTPRLMDRRIGDWRLLAVEYDHDNCLDEDETDRLDQVLDAILIRDARFCPVLLTLVNEREETIRSAGVIADQL
;
A
#
# COMPACT_ATOMS: atom_id res chain seq x y z
N ALA A 1 5.42 13.04 -20.94
CA ALA A 1 4.74 13.98 -20.05
C ALA A 1 5.07 13.62 -18.61
N ALA A 2 5.21 14.61 -17.70
CA ALA A 2 5.33 14.35 -16.27
C ALA A 2 4.03 13.70 -15.77
N CYS A 3 4.10 12.68 -14.91
CA CYS A 3 2.91 12.09 -14.30
C CYS A 3 2.46 12.85 -13.05
N GLY A 4 3.27 13.78 -12.55
CA GLY A 4 2.93 14.65 -11.43
C GLY A 4 3.95 15.78 -11.26
N SER A 5 3.55 16.83 -10.57
CA SER A 5 4.47 17.91 -10.17
C SER A 5 4.10 18.41 -8.78
N LEU A 6 5.10 18.66 -7.94
CA LEU A 6 4.95 19.26 -6.62
C LEU A 6 5.47 20.70 -6.67
N SER A 7 4.68 21.62 -6.13
CA SER A 7 5.08 23.02 -5.89
C SER A 7 6.12 23.10 -4.77
N GLY A 8 6.77 24.25 -4.64
CA GLY A 8 7.74 24.48 -3.56
C GLY A 8 7.14 24.27 -2.16
N VAL A 9 5.86 24.61 -1.94
CA VAL A 9 5.16 24.39 -0.68
C VAL A 9 4.95 22.89 -0.42
N GLU A 10 4.53 22.14 -1.43
CA GLU A 10 4.34 20.68 -1.32
C GLU A 10 5.68 19.97 -1.12
N ILE A 11 6.77 20.42 -1.75
CA ILE A 11 8.13 19.94 -1.49
C ILE A 11 8.50 20.14 -0.02
N LEU A 12 8.21 21.32 0.55
CA LEU A 12 8.49 21.60 1.95
C LEU A 12 7.70 20.66 2.87
N THR A 13 6.39 20.56 2.68
CA THR A 13 5.51 19.69 3.48
C THR A 13 5.97 18.22 3.42
N LEU A 14 6.28 17.72 2.23
CA LEU A 14 6.81 16.37 2.06
C LEU A 14 8.16 16.19 2.76
N THR A 15 9.06 17.17 2.65
CA THR A 15 10.38 17.12 3.29
C THR A 15 10.23 17.13 4.82
N GLU A 16 9.31 17.91 5.40
CA GLU A 16 9.02 17.94 6.83
C GLU A 16 8.58 16.56 7.34
N GLN A 17 7.70 15.90 6.63
CA GLN A 17 7.24 14.54 6.99
C GLN A 17 8.37 13.51 6.90
N LEU A 18 9.14 13.54 5.82
CA LEU A 18 10.21 12.57 5.56
C LEU A 18 11.46 12.77 6.43
N CYS A 19 11.67 13.97 6.97
CA CYS A 19 12.83 14.26 7.83
C CYS A 19 12.66 13.80 9.28
N GLN A 20 11.46 13.38 9.71
CA GLN A 20 11.20 12.98 11.11
C GLN A 20 12.19 11.94 11.66
N PRO A 21 12.60 10.89 10.92
CA PRO A 21 13.56 9.89 11.41
C PRO A 21 15.02 10.31 11.30
N LEU A 22 15.34 11.50 10.78
CA LEU A 22 16.71 11.94 10.53
C LEU A 22 17.34 12.59 11.77
N THR A 23 18.69 12.64 11.78
CA THR A 23 19.43 13.47 12.74
C THR A 23 19.10 14.95 12.52
N TYR A 24 19.08 15.72 13.61
CA TYR A 24 18.73 17.14 13.57
C TYR A 24 19.54 17.95 12.54
N GLY A 25 20.87 17.75 12.47
CA GLY A 25 21.73 18.49 11.53
C GLY A 25 21.37 18.25 10.07
N ARG A 26 21.13 16.98 9.67
CA ARG A 26 20.75 16.65 8.30
C ARG A 26 19.35 17.12 7.96
N ALA A 27 18.40 16.94 8.87
CA ALA A 27 17.04 17.44 8.70
C ALA A 27 17.02 18.97 8.51
N ALA A 28 17.77 19.71 9.33
CA ALA A 28 17.84 21.16 9.25
C ALA A 28 18.35 21.67 7.89
N LEU A 29 19.35 21.03 7.29
CA LEU A 29 19.89 21.39 5.97
C LEU A 29 18.85 21.15 4.87
N LEU A 30 18.23 19.98 4.85
CA LEU A 30 17.20 19.64 3.86
C LEU A 30 15.97 20.56 3.98
N LEU A 31 15.52 20.83 5.19
CA LEU A 31 14.41 21.75 5.46
C LEU A 31 14.74 23.19 5.07
N ALA A 32 15.97 23.66 5.30
CA ALA A 32 16.41 24.99 4.86
C ALA A 32 16.34 25.12 3.34
N SER A 33 16.78 24.10 2.62
CA SER A 33 16.69 24.05 1.14
C SER A 33 15.25 24.03 0.67
N ALA A 34 14.39 23.17 1.25
CA ALA A 34 12.97 23.09 0.90
C ALA A 34 12.21 24.40 1.21
N ARG A 35 12.50 25.05 2.33
CA ARG A 35 11.91 26.36 2.68
C ARG A 35 12.25 27.46 1.69
N ARG A 36 13.47 27.49 1.16
CA ARG A 36 13.84 28.45 0.11
C ARG A 36 13.04 28.26 -1.17
N LEU A 37 12.64 27.02 -1.49
CA LEU A 37 11.81 26.72 -2.63
C LEU A 37 10.33 27.05 -2.42
N ALA A 38 9.83 27.06 -1.20
CA ALA A 38 8.40 27.18 -0.88
C ALA A 38 7.76 28.46 -1.44
N GLY A 39 8.53 29.57 -1.54
CA GLY A 39 8.05 30.85 -2.08
C GLY A 39 8.38 31.09 -3.55
N THR A 40 8.85 30.07 -4.28
CA THR A 40 9.34 30.18 -5.63
C THR A 40 8.45 29.47 -6.66
N PRO A 41 8.56 29.77 -7.96
CA PRO A 41 7.87 29.02 -9.00
C PRO A 41 8.52 27.65 -9.30
N ALA A 42 9.58 27.26 -8.57
CA ALA A 42 10.22 25.96 -8.75
C ALA A 42 9.23 24.81 -8.55
N ARG A 43 9.30 23.79 -9.37
CA ARG A 43 8.46 22.61 -9.30
C ARG A 43 9.29 21.34 -9.42
N LEU A 44 9.03 20.41 -8.53
CA LEU A 44 9.54 19.05 -8.65
C LEU A 44 8.67 18.27 -9.64
N HIS A 45 9.28 17.73 -10.67
CA HIS A 45 8.60 16.92 -11.67
C HIS A 45 8.90 15.43 -11.46
N LEU A 46 7.86 14.62 -11.45
CA LEU A 46 7.93 13.17 -11.40
C LEU A 46 7.69 12.61 -12.80
N PHE A 47 8.63 11.85 -13.31
CA PHE A 47 8.52 11.20 -14.61
C PHE A 47 8.46 9.68 -14.43
N PRO A 48 7.49 8.99 -15.08
CA PRO A 48 7.53 7.54 -15.18
C PRO A 48 8.68 7.16 -16.09
N VAL A 49 9.43 6.14 -15.75
CA VAL A 49 10.37 5.54 -16.70
C VAL A 49 9.56 4.74 -17.72
N GLN A 50 9.56 5.20 -18.95
CA GLN A 50 8.76 4.65 -20.05
C GLN A 50 9.14 3.21 -20.49
N ALA A 51 10.12 2.58 -19.89
CA ALA A 51 10.77 1.40 -20.46
C ALA A 51 10.33 0.04 -19.89
N TYR A 52 9.46 -0.03 -18.88
CA TYR A 52 9.13 -1.32 -18.27
C TYR A 52 7.63 -1.58 -18.19
N PRO A 53 7.13 -2.62 -18.89
CA PRO A 53 5.73 -3.02 -18.83
C PRO A 53 5.35 -3.78 -17.54
N HIS A 54 6.29 -3.95 -16.59
CA HIS A 54 6.03 -4.67 -15.35
C HIS A 54 5.92 -3.74 -14.16
N PRO A 55 4.77 -3.73 -13.45
CA PRO A 55 4.53 -2.91 -12.26
C PRO A 55 5.45 -3.26 -11.08
N GLU A 56 6.20 -4.35 -11.15
CA GLU A 56 7.09 -4.82 -10.09
C GLU A 56 8.35 -3.97 -9.86
N ARG A 57 8.63 -2.98 -10.74
CA ARG A 57 9.81 -2.10 -10.66
C ARG A 57 9.50 -0.62 -10.72
N LEU A 58 8.32 -0.20 -10.31
CA LEU A 58 7.96 1.23 -10.25
C LEU A 58 8.90 2.03 -9.33
N ALA A 59 9.47 1.41 -8.30
CA ALA A 59 10.41 2.04 -7.38
C ALA A 59 11.72 2.48 -8.08
N ASP A 60 12.24 1.69 -9.02
CA ASP A 60 13.49 1.99 -9.75
C ASP A 60 13.28 3.04 -10.85
N CYS A 61 12.05 3.43 -11.12
CA CYS A 61 11.65 4.08 -12.36
C CYS A 61 11.28 5.55 -12.21
N GLN A 62 11.39 6.15 -11.04
CA GLN A 62 11.03 7.56 -10.87
C GLN A 62 12.23 8.46 -11.18
N VAL A 63 12.19 9.13 -12.32
CA VAL A 63 13.09 10.23 -12.59
C VAL A 63 12.50 11.49 -11.98
N ILE A 64 13.18 12.02 -10.96
CA ILE A 64 12.81 13.26 -10.28
C ILE A 64 13.67 14.39 -10.85
N ARG A 65 13.05 15.47 -11.26
CA ARG A 65 13.75 16.67 -11.74
C ARG A 65 13.21 17.90 -11.06
N LEU A 66 14.10 18.78 -10.69
CA LEU A 66 13.81 20.08 -10.11
C LEU A 66 14.43 21.18 -11.01
N PRO A 67 13.82 21.47 -12.16
CA PRO A 67 14.33 22.49 -13.07
C PRO A 67 14.30 23.86 -12.39
N TYR A 68 15.27 24.71 -12.75
CA TYR A 68 15.42 26.09 -12.26
C TYR A 68 15.72 26.23 -10.76
N ALA A 69 15.89 25.14 -10.00
CA ALA A 69 16.22 25.23 -8.57
C ALA A 69 17.54 25.96 -8.29
N GLN A 70 18.46 25.99 -9.24
CA GLN A 70 19.76 26.65 -9.17
C GLN A 70 19.66 28.18 -8.99
N GLU A 71 18.50 28.77 -9.21
CA GLU A 71 18.26 30.19 -8.91
C GLU A 71 18.15 30.46 -7.40
N TRP A 72 17.78 29.42 -6.60
CA TRP A 72 17.54 29.52 -5.17
C TRP A 72 18.39 28.59 -4.32
N LEU A 73 18.94 27.53 -4.92
CA LEU A 73 19.80 26.54 -4.27
C LEU A 73 21.14 26.46 -4.96
N THR A 74 22.19 26.18 -4.18
CA THR A 74 23.47 25.74 -4.76
C THR A 74 23.29 24.37 -5.39
N ALA A 75 24.23 23.99 -6.27
CA ALA A 75 24.21 22.67 -6.90
C ALA A 75 24.21 21.55 -5.86
N ALA A 76 25.06 21.66 -4.84
CA ALA A 76 25.14 20.67 -3.76
C ALA A 76 23.84 20.54 -2.98
N GLU A 77 23.17 21.64 -2.63
CA GLU A 77 21.89 21.62 -1.92
C GLU A 77 20.77 21.02 -2.77
N CYS A 78 20.78 21.30 -4.08
CA CYS A 78 19.82 20.72 -5.02
C CYS A 78 20.04 19.21 -5.14
N ASP A 79 21.28 18.76 -5.28
CA ASP A 79 21.61 17.35 -5.40
C ASP A 79 21.28 16.58 -4.10
N ASP A 80 21.59 17.15 -2.93
CA ASP A 80 21.28 16.54 -1.64
C ASP A 80 19.75 16.41 -1.42
N LEU A 81 18.99 17.46 -1.74
CA LEU A 81 17.52 17.42 -1.63
C LEU A 81 16.92 16.41 -2.60
N LEU A 82 17.35 16.39 -3.86
CA LEU A 82 16.89 15.43 -4.86
C LEU A 82 17.24 13.99 -4.49
N ALA A 83 18.46 13.74 -4.03
CA ALA A 83 18.89 12.42 -3.60
C ALA A 83 18.07 11.93 -2.41
N PHE A 84 17.82 12.80 -1.43
CA PHE A 84 17.00 12.48 -0.28
C PHE A 84 15.54 12.16 -0.68
N LEU A 85 14.90 13.03 -1.46
CA LEU A 85 13.52 12.82 -1.91
C LEU A 85 13.40 11.54 -2.75
N LYS A 86 14.36 11.29 -3.64
CA LYS A 86 14.39 10.08 -4.46
C LYS A 86 14.46 8.82 -3.59
N ALA A 87 15.41 8.78 -2.65
CA ALA A 87 15.59 7.62 -1.76
C ALA A 87 14.32 7.38 -0.92
N SER A 88 13.74 8.44 -0.35
CA SER A 88 12.53 8.34 0.47
C SER A 88 11.32 7.87 -0.34
N LEU A 89 11.10 8.41 -1.53
CA LEU A 89 10.00 7.99 -2.41
C LEU A 89 10.17 6.54 -2.89
N THR A 90 11.40 6.12 -3.18
CA THR A 90 11.70 4.73 -3.51
C THR A 90 11.34 3.81 -2.35
N GLN A 91 11.76 4.14 -1.13
CA GLN A 91 11.43 3.35 0.07
C GLN A 91 9.91 3.28 0.33
N ILE A 92 9.20 4.38 0.20
CA ILE A 92 7.73 4.40 0.32
C ILE A 92 7.09 3.50 -0.74
N SER A 93 7.54 3.58 -1.98
CA SER A 93 7.02 2.76 -3.08
C SER A 93 7.23 1.26 -2.83
N GLU A 94 8.39 0.86 -2.28
CA GLU A 94 8.68 -0.52 -1.89
C GLU A 94 7.75 -1.01 -0.76
N ILE A 95 7.51 -0.16 0.25
CA ILE A 95 6.59 -0.46 1.35
C ILE A 95 5.17 -0.66 0.81
N VAL A 96 4.67 0.31 0.05
CA VAL A 96 3.31 0.24 -0.54
C VAL A 96 3.15 -1.00 -1.42
N HIS A 97 4.14 -1.31 -2.27
CA HIS A 97 4.09 -2.50 -3.11
C HIS A 97 4.06 -3.81 -2.31
N ARG A 98 4.92 -3.92 -1.29
CA ARG A 98 4.93 -5.06 -0.38
C ARG A 98 3.59 -5.22 0.34
N ASP A 99 3.06 -4.13 0.88
CA ASP A 99 1.83 -4.15 1.66
C ASP A 99 0.60 -4.43 0.77
N THR A 100 0.58 -3.90 -0.46
CA THR A 100 -0.44 -4.24 -1.46
C THR A 100 -0.44 -5.73 -1.79
N LYS A 101 0.73 -6.36 -1.96
CA LYS A 101 0.83 -7.81 -2.16
C LYS A 101 0.32 -8.61 -0.96
N ARG A 102 0.60 -8.16 0.26
CA ARG A 102 0.11 -8.81 1.49
C ARG A 102 -1.41 -8.71 1.59
N ILE A 103 -1.96 -7.54 1.32
CA ILE A 103 -3.41 -7.33 1.30
C ILE A 103 -4.07 -8.23 0.25
N ALA A 104 -3.57 -8.21 -0.98
CA ALA A 104 -4.10 -9.06 -2.04
C ALA A 104 -4.07 -10.56 -1.67
N ALA A 105 -2.97 -11.03 -1.09
CA ALA A 105 -2.86 -12.41 -0.62
C ALA A 105 -3.81 -12.75 0.53
N ALA A 106 -4.06 -11.79 1.44
CA ALA A 106 -4.97 -11.97 2.57
C ALA A 106 -6.44 -12.03 2.15
N LEU A 107 -6.79 -11.35 1.05
CA LEU A 107 -8.16 -11.29 0.49
C LEU A 107 -8.43 -12.41 -0.53
N THR A 108 -7.40 -13.12 -0.99
CA THR A 108 -7.55 -14.19 -1.98
C THR A 108 -7.71 -15.55 -1.30
N PRO A 109 -8.67 -16.40 -1.71
CA PRO A 109 -8.82 -17.75 -1.18
C PRO A 109 -7.53 -18.56 -1.32
N SER A 110 -7.25 -19.43 -0.36
CA SER A 110 -6.08 -20.31 -0.40
C SER A 110 -6.22 -21.38 -1.48
N VAL A 111 -5.08 -21.92 -1.93
CA VAL A 111 -5.06 -23.06 -2.90
C VAL A 111 -5.74 -24.29 -2.32
N THR A 112 -5.75 -24.42 -0.98
CA THR A 112 -6.48 -25.47 -0.25
C THR A 112 -7.56 -24.79 0.58
N PRO A 113 -8.70 -24.39 -0.02
CA PRO A 113 -9.67 -23.51 0.61
C PRO A 113 -10.47 -24.16 1.75
N ARG A 114 -10.27 -25.46 2.02
CA ARG A 114 -11.02 -26.16 3.06
C ARG A 114 -10.47 -25.82 4.44
N LEU A 115 -11.26 -25.08 5.22
CA LEU A 115 -10.95 -24.68 6.58
C LEU A 115 -11.41 -25.71 7.60
N MET A 116 -12.56 -26.36 7.35
CA MET A 116 -13.15 -27.33 8.25
C MET A 116 -13.85 -28.43 7.45
N ASP A 117 -13.74 -29.65 7.99
CA ASP A 117 -14.47 -30.83 7.52
C ASP A 117 -14.77 -31.68 8.76
N ARG A 118 -16.00 -31.53 9.30
CA ARG A 118 -16.37 -32.14 10.56
C ARG A 118 -17.66 -32.94 10.45
N ARG A 119 -17.65 -34.18 10.86
CA ARG A 119 -18.84 -35.02 10.99
C ARG A 119 -19.51 -34.78 12.35
N ILE A 120 -20.81 -34.56 12.35
CA ILE A 120 -21.65 -34.36 13.52
C ILE A 120 -22.90 -35.25 13.37
N GLY A 121 -22.84 -36.45 13.92
CA GLY A 121 -23.86 -37.47 13.71
C GLY A 121 -23.94 -37.87 12.23
N ASP A 122 -25.14 -37.80 11.66
CA ASP A 122 -25.42 -38.13 10.24
C ASP A 122 -25.11 -36.98 9.29
N TRP A 123 -24.53 -35.90 9.81
CA TRP A 123 -24.27 -34.66 9.08
C TRP A 123 -22.77 -34.44 8.96
N ARG A 124 -22.39 -33.77 7.87
CA ARG A 124 -21.03 -33.30 7.64
C ARG A 124 -21.06 -31.81 7.43
N LEU A 125 -20.33 -31.07 8.25
CA LEU A 125 -20.15 -29.61 8.12
C LEU A 125 -18.84 -29.34 7.40
N LEU A 126 -18.95 -28.64 6.26
CA LEU A 126 -17.82 -28.17 5.47
C LEU A 126 -17.73 -26.64 5.59
N ALA A 127 -16.52 -26.13 5.78
CA ALA A 127 -16.21 -24.73 5.68
C ALA A 127 -15.10 -24.54 4.64
N VAL A 128 -15.35 -23.72 3.65
CA VAL A 128 -14.46 -23.49 2.50
C VAL A 128 -14.31 -22.00 2.27
N GLU A 129 -13.09 -21.52 2.13
CA GLU A 129 -12.87 -20.16 1.62
C GLU A 129 -13.40 -20.07 0.18
N TYR A 130 -14.07 -18.99 -0.16
CA TYR A 130 -14.54 -18.77 -1.54
C TYR A 130 -14.27 -17.36 -1.99
N ASP A 131 -14.17 -17.18 -3.30
CA ASP A 131 -13.99 -15.87 -3.92
C ASP A 131 -15.33 -15.13 -3.95
N HIS A 132 -15.30 -13.88 -3.50
CA HIS A 132 -16.47 -13.00 -3.52
C HIS A 132 -16.03 -11.60 -3.92
N ASP A 133 -16.65 -11.07 -4.95
CA ASP A 133 -16.23 -9.83 -5.61
C ASP A 133 -16.27 -8.57 -4.70
N ASN A 134 -16.97 -8.61 -3.56
CA ASN A 134 -17.11 -7.48 -2.64
C ASN A 134 -16.91 -7.90 -1.18
N CYS A 135 -15.68 -8.33 -0.86
CA CYS A 135 -15.34 -8.68 0.54
C CYS A 135 -15.25 -7.46 1.47
N LEU A 136 -14.99 -6.29 0.91
CA LEU A 136 -14.85 -5.02 1.63
C LEU A 136 -15.90 -4.06 1.10
N ASP A 137 -16.88 -3.72 1.93
CA ASP A 137 -17.92 -2.75 1.59
C ASP A 137 -17.32 -1.34 1.64
N GLU A 138 -17.46 -0.56 0.56
CA GLU A 138 -16.84 0.77 0.43
C GLU A 138 -17.41 1.80 1.43
N ASP A 139 -18.57 1.53 2.01
CA ASP A 139 -19.31 2.47 2.88
C ASP A 139 -18.82 2.50 4.35
N GLU A 140 -17.91 1.60 4.77
CA GLU A 140 -17.44 1.50 6.15
C GLU A 140 -15.93 1.78 6.28
N THR A 141 -15.51 3.04 6.17
CA THR A 141 -14.09 3.45 6.26
C THR A 141 -13.41 2.99 7.55
N ASP A 142 -14.10 3.09 8.70
CA ASP A 142 -13.55 2.67 10.00
C ASP A 142 -13.30 1.16 10.07
N ARG A 143 -14.15 0.37 9.41
CA ARG A 143 -13.99 -1.07 9.32
C ARG A 143 -12.86 -1.45 8.36
N LEU A 144 -12.71 -0.72 7.27
CA LEU A 144 -11.61 -0.93 6.33
C LEU A 144 -10.25 -0.74 6.99
N ASP A 145 -10.07 0.32 7.78
CA ASP A 145 -8.83 0.58 8.52
C ASP A 145 -8.53 -0.57 9.50
N GLN A 146 -9.53 -1.06 10.23
CA GLN A 146 -9.35 -2.20 11.15
C GLN A 146 -8.94 -3.50 10.43
N VAL A 147 -9.54 -3.77 9.26
CA VAL A 147 -9.19 -4.93 8.43
C VAL A 147 -7.76 -4.80 7.89
N LEU A 148 -7.39 -3.62 7.39
CA LEU A 148 -6.04 -3.38 6.90
C LEU A 148 -5.00 -3.50 8.01
N ASP A 149 -5.28 -2.98 9.21
CA ASP A 149 -4.41 -3.14 10.38
C ASP A 149 -4.28 -4.62 10.80
N ALA A 150 -5.38 -5.37 10.78
CA ALA A 150 -5.33 -6.79 11.07
C ALA A 150 -4.45 -7.56 10.06
N ILE A 151 -4.58 -7.27 8.76
CA ILE A 151 -3.76 -7.88 7.71
C ILE A 151 -2.29 -7.46 7.83
N LEU A 152 -2.02 -6.17 7.97
CA LEU A 152 -0.65 -5.64 7.88
C LEU A 152 0.14 -5.81 9.19
N ILE A 153 -0.52 -5.81 10.35
CA ILE A 153 0.14 -5.88 11.65
C ILE A 153 0.10 -7.29 12.23
N ARG A 154 -1.03 -8.00 12.06
CA ARG A 154 -1.26 -9.32 12.69
C ARG A 154 -1.20 -10.48 11.72
N ASP A 155 -0.90 -10.26 10.43
CA ASP A 155 -0.92 -11.27 9.35
C ASP A 155 -2.29 -12.00 9.24
N ALA A 156 -3.38 -11.31 9.59
CA ALA A 156 -4.72 -11.88 9.49
C ALA A 156 -5.10 -12.13 8.02
N ARG A 157 -5.94 -13.13 7.81
CA ARG A 157 -6.59 -13.37 6.52
C ARG A 157 -8.04 -12.90 6.61
N PHE A 158 -8.51 -12.29 5.53
CA PHE A 158 -9.88 -11.81 5.41
C PHE A 158 -10.48 -12.36 4.11
N CYS A 159 -11.07 -13.52 4.20
CA CYS A 159 -11.69 -14.19 3.06
C CYS A 159 -13.07 -14.73 3.45
N PRO A 160 -14.08 -14.56 2.61
CA PRO A 160 -15.41 -15.13 2.86
C PRO A 160 -15.36 -16.64 3.00
N VAL A 161 -16.18 -17.19 3.89
CA VAL A 161 -16.28 -18.61 4.15
C VAL A 161 -17.67 -19.11 3.80
N LEU A 162 -17.73 -20.12 2.94
CA LEU A 162 -18.95 -20.86 2.66
C LEU A 162 -19.09 -22.03 3.60
N LEU A 163 -20.11 -21.99 4.45
CA LEU A 163 -20.50 -23.09 5.30
C LEU A 163 -21.53 -23.96 4.59
N THR A 164 -21.25 -25.25 4.45
CA THR A 164 -22.16 -26.20 3.79
C THR A 164 -22.42 -27.37 4.69
N LEU A 165 -23.70 -27.66 4.92
CA LEU A 165 -24.15 -28.84 5.63
C LEU A 165 -24.62 -29.89 4.63
N VAL A 166 -24.02 -31.06 4.67
CA VAL A 166 -24.36 -32.20 3.80
C VAL A 166 -24.83 -33.41 4.62
N ASN A 167 -25.69 -34.22 4.03
CA ASN A 167 -26.15 -35.47 4.63
C ASN A 167 -25.21 -36.64 4.31
N GLU A 168 -25.54 -37.84 4.75
CA GLU A 168 -24.78 -39.09 4.48
C GLU A 168 -24.66 -39.43 2.98
N ARG A 169 -25.58 -38.90 2.14
CA ARG A 169 -25.57 -39.09 0.68
C ARG A 169 -24.81 -37.99 -0.05
N GLU A 170 -24.08 -37.15 0.71
CA GLU A 170 -23.37 -35.96 0.18
C GLU A 170 -24.29 -34.92 -0.49
N GLU A 171 -25.60 -34.96 -0.18
CA GLU A 171 -26.53 -33.94 -0.66
C GLU A 171 -26.47 -32.69 0.24
N THR A 172 -26.32 -31.52 -0.39
CA THR A 172 -26.31 -30.24 0.33
C THR A 172 -27.70 -29.94 0.89
N ILE A 173 -27.81 -29.86 2.20
CA ILE A 173 -29.08 -29.52 2.89
C ILE A 173 -29.19 -28.02 3.06
N ARG A 174 -28.10 -27.35 3.39
CA ARG A 174 -28.06 -25.89 3.59
C ARG A 174 -26.66 -25.37 3.32
N SER A 175 -26.62 -24.19 2.70
CA SER A 175 -25.37 -23.44 2.52
C SER A 175 -25.60 -22.00 2.96
N ALA A 176 -24.60 -21.41 3.62
CA ALA A 176 -24.61 -20.02 4.06
C ALA A 176 -23.21 -19.45 3.91
N GLY A 177 -23.12 -18.30 3.25
CA GLY A 177 -21.88 -17.49 3.22
C GLY A 177 -21.75 -16.72 4.53
N VAL A 178 -20.57 -16.73 5.10
CA VAL A 178 -20.20 -15.94 6.28
C VAL A 178 -18.90 -15.20 5.97
N ILE A 179 -18.92 -13.90 6.18
CA ILE A 179 -17.69 -13.11 6.23
C ILE A 179 -17.25 -13.18 7.69
N ALA A 180 -16.27 -14.02 7.97
CA ALA A 180 -15.74 -14.18 9.31
C ALA A 180 -14.49 -13.31 9.48
N ASP A 181 -14.56 -12.39 10.43
CA ASP A 181 -13.37 -11.76 10.97
C ASP A 181 -12.63 -12.83 11.76
N GLN A 182 -11.58 -13.39 11.18
CA GLN A 182 -10.63 -14.19 11.98
C GLN A 182 -9.72 -13.20 12.69
N LEU A 183 -10.15 -12.80 13.89
CA LEU A 183 -9.33 -12.08 14.85
C LEU A 183 -8.48 -13.05 15.68
#